data_0fc200ffb70ad71048df175e47193f44
#
_entry.id   0fc200ffb70ad71048df175e47193f44
#
_cell.length_a   1.000
_cell.length_b   1.000
_cell.length_c   1.000
_cell.angle_alpha   90.00
_cell.angle_beta   90.00
_cell.angle_gamma   90.00
#
_symmetry.space_group_name_H-M   'P 1'
#
loop_
_entity.id
_entity.type
_entity.pdbx_description
1 polymer ?
#
loop_
_entity_poly.entity_id
_entity_poly.type
_entity_poly.pdbx_seq_one_letter_code
_entity_poly.pdbx_strand_id
1 'polypeptide(L)'
;MNTLTLLMAAIAVVEPKATDEALINPGMGFVHYGYSSRIWAYDTGLEPGDTLDWIPGTSVVYMRLPWSYLEPEEGVYRWDILDVKARPWIEKGKKVAFRFAVMDHTMDSIPDWAMKAGIKGRRIHYKGRLETEEWFEPEWDDPVLLAKHEAFLKAFARRWDGNPDVAFVDVGSFGAYGEGHCPSFPGRGSLNKPDIAREAEFNRIAKIHIDMIRRCLPNTYLVISDDFGGAMNPSPDSEIMAYARNLGIGFRDDSIFCVNPPQCWAHAGWARQFAKTLPVVVETGHHVRLCKAGGGDAKVEKWFPEKILQNLVEYQASYYTVQSFPKHLWRTHAHLWTALAKRIGYRLELRKVAYPETAKAGEPVEIVSKWVNVGVAPLYAGASLTWNLLDKNGVVVWSIVDPSFDFRTLEPTLEDGEKPMTVRTRGRFGFTTPVPDNGNDDVLRWARLHPEFDPGKTVSLLKPGTYTLAVSVGRRDGKPEIALPLEGDSVRRLYPIGRMTIRR
;
A
#
# COMPACT_ATOMS: atom_id res chain seq x y z
N MET A 1 -6.16 34.94 -54.65
CA MET A 1 -6.34 35.04 -53.18
C MET A 1 -6.98 33.75 -52.68
N ASN A 2 -6.15 32.81 -52.22
CA ASN A 2 -6.67 31.57 -51.63
C ASN A 2 -6.91 31.82 -50.14
N THR A 3 -8.16 31.93 -49.79
CA THR A 3 -8.60 32.00 -48.39
C THR A 3 -8.44 30.62 -47.81
N LEU A 4 -7.34 30.37 -47.10
CA LEU A 4 -7.19 29.17 -46.27
C LEU A 4 -8.15 29.31 -45.10
N THR A 5 -9.33 28.71 -45.21
CA THR A 5 -10.23 28.51 -44.08
C THR A 5 -9.61 27.43 -43.19
N LEU A 6 -8.88 27.86 -42.16
CA LEU A 6 -8.54 26.94 -41.08
C LEU A 6 -9.86 26.49 -40.44
N LEU A 7 -10.35 25.31 -40.81
CA LEU A 7 -11.40 24.67 -40.05
C LEU A 7 -10.77 24.29 -38.67
N MET A 8 -10.96 25.12 -37.67
CA MET A 8 -10.68 24.72 -36.29
C MET A 8 -11.57 23.51 -35.99
N ALA A 9 -10.97 22.38 -35.68
CA ALA A 9 -11.71 21.21 -35.24
C ALA A 9 -12.54 21.59 -33.99
N ALA A 10 -13.80 21.20 -33.98
CA ALA A 10 -14.63 21.39 -32.79
C ALA A 10 -14.00 20.67 -31.61
N ILE A 11 -13.99 21.32 -30.45
CA ILE A 11 -13.46 20.79 -29.22
C ILE A 11 -14.62 20.25 -28.38
N ALA A 12 -14.62 18.96 -28.14
CA ALA A 12 -15.49 18.34 -27.13
C ALA A 12 -14.97 18.67 -25.74
N VAL A 13 -15.90 19.03 -24.85
CA VAL A 13 -15.60 19.21 -23.41
C VAL A 13 -16.51 18.30 -22.63
N VAL A 14 -15.90 17.43 -21.80
CA VAL A 14 -16.58 16.44 -20.98
C VAL A 14 -16.18 16.66 -19.52
N GLU A 15 -17.16 16.60 -18.63
CA GLU A 15 -16.98 16.61 -17.17
C GLU A 15 -17.48 15.27 -16.63
N PRO A 16 -16.59 14.25 -16.52
CA PRO A 16 -16.98 12.94 -16.06
C PRO A 16 -17.46 12.99 -14.62
N LYS A 17 -18.51 12.25 -14.31
CA LYS A 17 -18.97 12.08 -12.92
C LYS A 17 -18.18 10.98 -12.26
N ALA A 18 -17.65 11.25 -11.07
CA ALA A 18 -17.03 10.23 -10.25
C ALA A 18 -18.10 9.27 -9.72
N THR A 19 -17.80 7.97 -9.75
CA THR A 19 -18.60 6.94 -9.06
C THR A 19 -18.33 6.98 -7.56
N ASP A 20 -19.28 6.48 -6.77
CA ASP A 20 -19.19 6.44 -5.31
C ASP A 20 -18.63 5.09 -4.79
N GLU A 21 -17.93 4.34 -5.63
CA GLU A 21 -17.36 3.04 -5.29
C GLU A 21 -16.06 3.16 -4.52
N ALA A 22 -15.83 2.25 -3.57
CA ALA A 22 -14.53 2.05 -2.98
C ALA A 22 -13.61 1.35 -3.98
N LEU A 23 -12.41 1.88 -4.16
CA LEU A 23 -11.44 1.35 -5.12
C LEU A 23 -10.44 0.43 -4.44
N ILE A 24 -10.02 -0.63 -5.13
CA ILE A 24 -8.89 -1.47 -4.76
C ILE A 24 -7.75 -1.16 -5.72
N ASN A 25 -6.75 -0.47 -5.21
CA ASN A 25 -5.57 -0.04 -5.97
C ASN A 25 -4.28 -0.49 -5.29
N PRO A 26 -3.16 -0.63 -6.02
CA PRO A 26 -1.86 -0.92 -5.44
C PRO A 26 -1.45 0.14 -4.42
N GLY A 27 -0.87 -0.27 -3.30
CA GLY A 27 -0.30 0.67 -2.33
C GLY A 27 -1.30 1.32 -1.40
N MET A 28 -2.55 0.83 -1.31
CA MET A 28 -3.58 1.41 -0.45
C MET A 28 -4.68 0.43 -0.05
N GLY A 29 -5.46 0.79 0.95
CA GLY A 29 -6.71 0.12 1.31
C GLY A 29 -6.72 -0.45 2.72
N PHE A 30 -7.77 -1.21 3.04
CA PHE A 30 -7.87 -1.88 4.33
C PHE A 30 -7.02 -3.13 4.40
N VAL A 31 -6.41 -3.31 5.57
CA VAL A 31 -5.56 -4.46 5.91
C VAL A 31 -6.31 -5.29 6.96
N HIS A 32 -6.55 -6.56 6.68
CA HIS A 32 -7.13 -7.50 7.63
C HIS A 32 -6.04 -8.36 8.28
N TYR A 33 -6.07 -8.49 9.59
CA TYR A 33 -5.26 -9.46 10.29
C TYR A 33 -5.84 -10.87 10.10
N GLY A 34 -5.25 -11.66 9.19
CA GLY A 34 -5.59 -13.07 9.03
C GLY A 34 -5.00 -13.92 10.13
N TYR A 35 -3.71 -13.67 10.43
CA TYR A 35 -3.03 -14.27 11.58
C TYR A 35 -2.50 -13.17 12.51
N SER A 36 -2.63 -13.38 13.81
CA SER A 36 -2.03 -12.52 14.82
C SER A 36 -1.60 -13.34 16.01
N SER A 37 -0.30 -13.63 16.10
CA SER A 37 0.30 -14.51 17.12
C SER A 37 -0.20 -15.96 17.07
N ARG A 38 -1.36 -16.19 16.46
CA ARG A 38 -2.02 -17.50 16.30
C ARG A 38 -2.64 -17.59 14.93
N ILE A 39 -2.65 -18.79 14.35
CA ILE A 39 -3.20 -19.04 13.01
C ILE A 39 -4.72 -18.88 12.90
N TRP A 40 -5.43 -18.61 14.00
CA TRP A 40 -6.89 -18.43 14.04
C TRP A 40 -7.36 -17.16 14.76
N ALA A 41 -6.43 -16.34 15.31
CA ALA A 41 -6.80 -15.36 16.33
C ALA A 41 -7.82 -14.33 15.87
N TYR A 42 -7.70 -13.79 14.66
CA TYR A 42 -8.59 -12.75 14.15
C TYR A 42 -9.58 -13.23 13.08
N ASP A 43 -9.45 -14.43 12.61
CA ASP A 43 -10.40 -15.06 11.71
C ASP A 43 -11.56 -15.76 12.45
N THR A 44 -11.60 -15.68 13.76
CA THR A 44 -12.68 -16.30 14.54
C THR A 44 -14.04 -15.81 14.06
N GLY A 45 -14.89 -16.75 13.62
CA GLY A 45 -16.20 -16.45 13.07
C GLY A 45 -16.24 -16.07 11.59
N LEU A 46 -15.12 -16.17 10.88
CA LEU A 46 -15.09 -16.11 9.42
C LEU A 46 -15.10 -17.52 8.82
N GLU A 47 -15.66 -17.64 7.61
CA GLU A 47 -15.58 -18.88 6.86
C GLU A 47 -14.14 -19.10 6.34
N PRO A 48 -13.68 -20.34 6.22
CA PRO A 48 -12.40 -20.61 5.58
C PRO A 48 -12.34 -20.01 4.17
N GLY A 49 -11.29 -19.25 3.89
CA GLY A 49 -11.11 -18.59 2.58
C GLY A 49 -11.94 -17.30 2.39
N ASP A 50 -12.64 -16.81 3.41
CA ASP A 50 -13.28 -15.48 3.35
C ASP A 50 -12.21 -14.40 3.17
N THR A 51 -12.31 -13.64 2.10
CA THR A 51 -11.39 -12.55 1.74
C THR A 51 -11.97 -11.17 2.01
N LEU A 52 -13.05 -11.11 2.78
CA LEU A 52 -13.72 -9.88 3.18
C LEU A 52 -14.15 -8.99 1.99
N ASP A 53 -14.61 -9.59 0.89
CA ASP A 53 -15.08 -8.83 -0.28
C ASP A 53 -16.31 -7.98 0.06
N TRP A 54 -17.02 -8.32 1.12
CA TRP A 54 -18.18 -7.60 1.65
C TRP A 54 -17.79 -6.36 2.47
N ILE A 55 -16.49 -6.12 2.78
CA ILE A 55 -15.98 -4.84 3.31
C ILE A 55 -15.30 -4.10 2.16
N PRO A 56 -15.93 -3.04 1.61
CA PRO A 56 -15.37 -2.28 0.50
C PRO A 56 -13.96 -1.75 0.82
N GLY A 57 -13.05 -1.83 -0.14
CA GLY A 57 -11.69 -1.33 0.02
C GLY A 57 -10.72 -2.27 0.75
N THR A 58 -11.14 -3.47 1.13
CA THR A 58 -10.24 -4.47 1.74
C THR A 58 -9.29 -5.04 0.68
N SER A 59 -8.00 -4.73 0.82
CA SER A 59 -6.98 -4.98 -0.21
C SER A 59 -5.83 -5.88 0.24
N VAL A 60 -5.63 -6.07 1.54
CA VAL A 60 -4.48 -6.79 2.09
C VAL A 60 -4.90 -7.74 3.20
N VAL A 61 -4.36 -8.96 3.22
CA VAL A 61 -4.33 -9.82 4.41
C VAL A 61 -2.95 -9.77 5.04
N TYR A 62 -2.91 -9.53 6.33
CA TYR A 62 -1.70 -9.42 7.12
C TYR A 62 -1.51 -10.63 8.03
N MET A 63 -0.32 -11.20 8.01
CA MET A 63 0.03 -12.41 8.73
C MET A 63 1.18 -12.13 9.70
N ARG A 64 0.86 -12.02 10.99
CA ARG A 64 1.84 -11.95 12.06
C ARG A 64 1.95 -13.32 12.72
N LEU A 65 3.13 -13.92 12.67
CA LEU A 65 3.38 -15.24 13.21
C LEU A 65 4.72 -15.32 13.96
N PRO A 66 4.81 -16.13 15.01
CA PRO A 66 6.09 -16.50 15.60
C PRO A 66 6.97 -17.24 14.59
N TRP A 67 8.28 -17.00 14.64
CA TRP A 67 9.26 -17.72 13.83
C TRP A 67 9.16 -19.25 14.01
N SER A 68 8.95 -19.73 15.26
CA SER A 68 8.82 -21.15 15.60
C SER A 68 7.73 -21.90 14.82
N TYR A 69 6.66 -21.22 14.39
CA TYR A 69 5.62 -21.84 13.57
C TYR A 69 6.09 -22.17 12.15
N LEU A 70 6.97 -21.34 11.62
CA LEU A 70 7.36 -21.38 10.21
C LEU A 70 8.65 -22.18 9.98
N GLU A 71 9.46 -22.41 11.02
CA GLU A 71 10.68 -23.20 10.95
C GLU A 71 10.80 -24.13 12.19
N PRO A 72 9.96 -25.19 12.25
CA PRO A 72 9.94 -26.11 13.41
C PRO A 72 11.23 -26.90 13.60
N GLU A 73 11.98 -27.12 12.52
CA GLU A 73 13.32 -27.73 12.50
C GLU A 73 14.24 -26.87 11.64
N GLU A 74 15.54 -26.84 11.91
CA GLU A 74 16.51 -26.03 11.19
C GLU A 74 16.46 -26.31 9.68
N GLY A 75 16.13 -25.29 8.88
CA GLY A 75 16.04 -25.41 7.43
C GLY A 75 14.75 -26.06 6.91
N VAL A 76 13.83 -26.48 7.77
CA VAL A 76 12.54 -27.06 7.40
C VAL A 76 11.45 -26.01 7.54
N TYR A 77 10.94 -25.53 6.42
CA TYR A 77 10.01 -24.41 6.40
C TYR A 77 8.57 -24.81 6.13
N ARG A 78 7.67 -24.33 6.94
CA ARG A 78 6.21 -24.53 6.84
C ARG A 78 5.55 -23.36 6.09
N TRP A 79 5.98 -23.14 4.85
CA TRP A 79 5.38 -22.09 4.00
C TRP A 79 3.91 -22.37 3.64
N ASP A 80 3.48 -23.63 3.75
CA ASP A 80 2.09 -24.03 3.62
C ASP A 80 1.14 -23.26 4.55
N ILE A 81 1.58 -22.90 5.75
CA ILE A 81 0.83 -22.08 6.71
C ILE A 81 0.52 -20.70 6.11
N LEU A 82 1.50 -20.10 5.42
CA LEU A 82 1.30 -18.82 4.74
C LEU A 82 0.43 -18.99 3.49
N ASP A 83 0.65 -20.06 2.72
CA ASP A 83 -0.02 -20.30 1.44
C ASP A 83 -1.52 -20.51 1.58
N VAL A 84 -1.95 -21.25 2.59
CA VAL A 84 -3.37 -21.48 2.87
C VAL A 84 -4.13 -20.16 3.06
N LYS A 85 -3.51 -19.20 3.73
CA LYS A 85 -4.13 -17.87 3.94
C LYS A 85 -3.94 -16.94 2.75
N ALA A 86 -2.75 -16.95 2.13
CA ALA A 86 -2.39 -16.02 1.05
C ALA A 86 -3.16 -16.29 -0.25
N ARG A 87 -3.27 -17.58 -0.64
CA ARG A 87 -3.80 -17.96 -1.95
C ARG A 87 -5.18 -17.40 -2.27
N PRO A 88 -6.21 -17.53 -1.41
CA PRO A 88 -7.53 -16.99 -1.71
C PRO A 88 -7.53 -15.47 -1.95
N TRP A 89 -6.64 -14.74 -1.27
CA TRP A 89 -6.52 -13.30 -1.41
C TRP A 89 -5.84 -12.91 -2.71
N ILE A 90 -4.72 -13.57 -3.04
CA ILE A 90 -3.97 -13.35 -4.28
C ILE A 90 -4.81 -13.69 -5.51
N GLU A 91 -5.56 -14.80 -5.49
CA GLU A 91 -6.46 -15.19 -6.59
C GLU A 91 -7.54 -14.14 -6.88
N LYS A 92 -7.90 -13.34 -5.89
CA LYS A 92 -8.81 -12.19 -6.05
C LYS A 92 -8.10 -10.86 -6.35
N GLY A 93 -6.82 -10.89 -6.65
CA GLY A 93 -6.02 -9.69 -6.95
C GLY A 93 -5.71 -8.81 -5.75
N LYS A 94 -5.91 -9.33 -4.52
CA LYS A 94 -5.52 -8.68 -3.27
C LYS A 94 -4.07 -9.03 -2.93
N LYS A 95 -3.51 -8.36 -1.90
CA LYS A 95 -2.12 -8.50 -1.51
C LYS A 95 -2.00 -9.19 -0.15
N VAL A 96 -0.76 -9.55 0.18
CA VAL A 96 -0.37 -10.10 1.47
C VAL A 96 0.65 -9.20 2.16
N ALA A 97 0.67 -9.22 3.48
CA ALA A 97 1.71 -8.57 4.28
C ALA A 97 2.13 -9.50 5.41
N PHE A 98 3.37 -9.32 5.92
CA PHE A 98 3.97 -10.26 6.85
C PHE A 98 4.67 -9.56 8.02
N ARG A 99 4.67 -10.24 9.17
CA ARG A 99 5.53 -9.96 10.32
C ARG A 99 5.91 -11.27 11.00
N PHE A 100 7.19 -11.42 11.29
CA PHE A 100 7.70 -12.58 11.99
C PHE A 100 8.27 -12.16 13.34
N ALA A 101 7.60 -12.59 14.42
CA ALA A 101 8.00 -12.21 15.76
C ALA A 101 9.01 -13.22 16.34
N VAL A 102 10.02 -12.70 17.02
CA VAL A 102 11.01 -13.45 17.79
C VAL A 102 10.59 -13.57 19.25
N MET A 103 9.72 -12.69 19.70
CA MET A 103 9.13 -12.68 21.03
C MET A 103 7.63 -12.38 20.95
N ASP A 104 6.80 -13.26 21.48
CA ASP A 104 5.33 -13.10 21.52
C ASP A 104 4.75 -13.82 22.74
N HIS A 105 3.59 -13.41 23.24
CA HIS A 105 3.00 -13.82 24.50
C HIS A 105 2.33 -15.20 24.49
N THR A 106 2.25 -15.87 23.36
CA THR A 106 1.44 -17.09 23.26
C THR A 106 2.24 -18.38 23.29
N MET A 107 3.55 -18.30 23.09
CA MET A 107 4.48 -19.42 23.10
C MET A 107 5.92 -18.93 22.91
N ASP A 108 6.87 -19.83 23.06
CA ASP A 108 8.24 -19.54 22.66
C ASP A 108 8.27 -19.29 21.14
N SER A 109 8.51 -18.05 20.77
CA SER A 109 8.51 -17.61 19.37
C SER A 109 9.79 -17.97 18.62
N ILE A 110 10.85 -18.27 19.37
CA ILE A 110 12.10 -18.83 18.84
C ILE A 110 11.94 -20.35 18.79
N PRO A 111 12.29 -21.01 17.68
CA PRO A 111 12.22 -22.47 17.58
C PRO A 111 13.11 -23.18 18.61
N ASP A 112 12.67 -24.31 19.13
CA ASP A 112 13.42 -25.12 20.13
C ASP A 112 14.83 -25.49 19.66
N TRP A 113 14.99 -25.81 18.38
CA TRP A 113 16.29 -26.13 17.78
C TRP A 113 17.24 -24.93 17.83
N ALA A 114 16.72 -23.70 17.62
CA ALA A 114 17.51 -22.48 17.69
C ALA A 114 17.88 -22.14 19.15
N MET A 115 16.97 -22.37 20.10
CA MET A 115 17.26 -22.25 21.52
C MET A 115 18.37 -23.19 21.94
N LYS A 116 18.33 -24.47 21.48
CA LYS A 116 19.36 -25.48 21.74
C LYS A 116 20.70 -25.12 21.08
N ALA A 117 20.73 -24.27 20.06
CA ALA A 117 21.98 -23.78 19.48
C ALA A 117 22.71 -22.75 20.37
N GLY A 118 22.12 -22.36 21.51
CA GLY A 118 22.77 -21.56 22.54
C GLY A 118 22.42 -20.06 22.49
N ILE A 119 21.24 -19.71 21.99
CA ILE A 119 20.72 -18.31 22.06
C ILE A 119 20.64 -17.91 23.53
N LYS A 120 21.30 -16.80 23.87
CA LYS A 120 21.28 -16.21 25.20
C LYS A 120 20.03 -15.37 25.40
N GLY A 121 19.59 -15.30 26.66
CA GLY A 121 18.43 -14.55 27.07
C GLY A 121 17.96 -14.91 28.47
N ARG A 122 16.77 -14.45 28.80
CA ARG A 122 16.19 -14.72 30.13
C ARG A 122 14.70 -15.00 30.02
N ARG A 123 14.17 -15.78 30.94
CA ARG A 123 12.72 -15.89 31.12
C ARG A 123 12.21 -14.75 32.00
N ILE A 124 11.11 -14.17 31.60
CA ILE A 124 10.50 -13.03 32.29
C ILE A 124 8.99 -13.23 32.38
N HIS A 125 8.40 -12.68 33.43
CA HIS A 125 6.95 -12.49 33.48
C HIS A 125 6.64 -11.11 32.91
N TYR A 126 6.15 -11.07 31.69
CA TYR A 126 5.72 -9.83 31.07
C TYR A 126 4.31 -9.48 31.56
N LYS A 127 4.13 -8.29 32.13
CA LYS A 127 2.82 -7.82 32.63
C LYS A 127 1.86 -7.58 31.46
N GLY A 128 1.39 -8.67 30.89
CA GLY A 128 0.27 -8.71 29.96
C GLY A 128 -0.97 -9.26 30.67
N ARG A 129 -2.07 -9.39 29.97
CA ARG A 129 -3.36 -9.83 30.52
C ARG A 129 -3.40 -11.22 31.13
N LEU A 130 -2.39 -12.04 30.89
CA LEU A 130 -2.24 -13.36 31.44
C LEU A 130 -0.97 -13.34 32.31
N GLU A 131 -1.14 -12.96 33.57
CA GLU A 131 -0.07 -12.81 34.57
C GLU A 131 0.73 -14.10 34.86
N THR A 132 0.41 -15.20 34.18
CA THR A 132 0.94 -16.54 34.41
C THR A 132 1.89 -17.03 33.32
N GLU A 133 2.09 -16.28 32.23
CA GLU A 133 2.93 -16.74 31.13
C GLU A 133 4.36 -16.22 31.25
N GLU A 134 5.32 -17.13 31.25
CA GLU A 134 6.74 -16.83 31.11
C GLU A 134 7.06 -16.64 29.62
N TRP A 135 7.71 -15.52 29.31
CA TRP A 135 8.23 -15.22 27.99
C TRP A 135 9.74 -15.36 27.98
N PHE A 136 10.30 -15.80 26.88
CA PHE A 136 11.74 -15.73 26.67
C PHE A 136 12.09 -14.41 25.98
N GLU A 137 12.81 -13.54 26.67
CA GLU A 137 13.43 -12.34 26.08
C GLU A 137 14.88 -12.69 25.73
N PRO A 138 15.26 -12.72 24.44
CA PRO A 138 16.64 -12.97 24.05
C PRO A 138 17.54 -11.76 24.36
N GLU A 139 18.83 -11.97 24.45
CA GLU A 139 19.81 -10.92 24.24
C GLU A 139 19.71 -10.51 22.76
N TRP A 140 19.20 -9.32 22.49
CA TRP A 140 18.77 -8.92 21.15
C TRP A 140 19.93 -8.78 20.14
N ASP A 141 21.16 -8.64 20.58
CA ASP A 141 22.37 -8.66 19.75
C ASP A 141 23.18 -9.96 19.88
N ASP A 142 22.57 -11.02 20.43
CA ASP A 142 23.18 -12.33 20.48
C ASP A 142 23.53 -12.83 19.06
N PRO A 143 24.80 -13.18 18.79
CA PRO A 143 25.24 -13.54 17.44
C PRO A 143 24.60 -14.83 16.92
N VAL A 144 24.20 -15.77 17.82
CA VAL A 144 23.52 -17.00 17.41
C VAL A 144 22.10 -16.68 16.98
N LEU A 145 21.37 -15.86 17.76
CA LEU A 145 20.05 -15.37 17.38
C LEU A 145 20.07 -14.70 16.01
N LEU A 146 20.95 -13.72 15.85
CA LEU A 146 21.03 -12.94 14.61
C LEU A 146 21.35 -13.84 13.41
N ALA A 147 22.33 -14.75 13.53
CA ALA A 147 22.70 -15.63 12.43
C ALA A 147 21.58 -16.59 12.02
N LYS A 148 20.90 -17.21 13.01
CA LYS A 148 19.82 -18.17 12.74
C LYS A 148 18.58 -17.46 12.18
N HIS A 149 18.19 -16.32 12.75
CA HIS A 149 17.04 -15.57 12.26
C HIS A 149 17.31 -14.95 10.88
N GLU A 150 18.53 -14.48 10.60
CA GLU A 150 18.91 -14.02 9.25
C GLU A 150 18.82 -15.15 8.21
N ALA A 151 19.18 -16.38 8.57
CA ALA A 151 19.02 -17.54 7.70
C ALA A 151 17.54 -17.81 7.36
N PHE A 152 16.66 -17.74 8.35
CA PHE A 152 15.20 -17.81 8.15
C PHE A 152 14.71 -16.71 7.22
N LEU A 153 15.09 -15.44 7.47
CA LEU A 153 14.68 -14.30 6.63
C LEU A 153 15.18 -14.45 5.18
N LYS A 154 16.39 -14.95 4.97
CA LYS A 154 16.91 -15.27 3.62
C LYS A 154 16.11 -16.38 2.94
N ALA A 155 15.66 -17.39 3.68
CA ALA A 155 14.79 -18.43 3.15
C ALA A 155 13.42 -17.87 2.74
N PHE A 156 12.82 -17.01 3.55
CA PHE A 156 11.59 -16.31 3.23
C PHE A 156 11.78 -15.41 2.00
N ALA A 157 12.88 -14.66 1.94
CA ALA A 157 13.18 -13.72 0.86
C ALA A 157 13.29 -14.41 -0.50
N ARG A 158 13.84 -15.63 -0.59
CA ARG A 158 13.90 -16.39 -1.86
C ARG A 158 12.56 -16.55 -2.54
N ARG A 159 11.47 -16.44 -1.79
CA ARG A 159 10.11 -16.59 -2.30
C ARG A 159 9.36 -15.28 -2.41
N TRP A 160 9.59 -14.35 -1.48
CA TRP A 160 8.72 -13.21 -1.28
C TRP A 160 9.39 -11.85 -1.51
N ASP A 161 10.73 -11.77 -1.62
CA ASP A 161 11.38 -10.48 -1.89
C ASP A 161 11.07 -9.99 -3.30
N GLY A 162 10.55 -8.78 -3.40
CA GLY A 162 10.11 -8.18 -4.66
C GLY A 162 8.89 -8.84 -5.31
N ASN A 163 8.23 -9.76 -4.62
CA ASN A 163 7.02 -10.40 -5.13
C ASN A 163 5.90 -9.36 -5.24
N PRO A 164 5.27 -9.20 -6.44
CA PRO A 164 4.24 -8.20 -6.66
C PRO A 164 2.97 -8.41 -5.82
N ASP A 165 2.77 -9.60 -5.25
CA ASP A 165 1.64 -9.88 -4.37
C ASP A 165 1.88 -9.44 -2.92
N VAL A 166 3.10 -9.03 -2.57
CA VAL A 166 3.43 -8.51 -1.24
C VAL A 166 3.17 -7.00 -1.20
N ALA A 167 2.37 -6.57 -0.23
CA ALA A 167 2.12 -5.16 0.04
C ALA A 167 3.26 -4.55 0.87
N PHE A 168 3.62 -5.21 1.96
CA PHE A 168 4.73 -4.81 2.84
C PHE A 168 5.15 -5.96 3.78
N VAL A 169 6.33 -5.81 4.39
CA VAL A 169 6.81 -6.64 5.49
C VAL A 169 7.21 -5.74 6.65
N ASP A 170 6.76 -6.07 7.87
CA ASP A 170 7.16 -5.36 9.07
C ASP A 170 8.58 -5.73 9.51
N VAL A 171 9.28 -4.76 10.07
CA VAL A 171 10.52 -4.97 10.83
C VAL A 171 10.16 -5.67 12.15
N GLY A 172 9.91 -6.97 12.07
CA GLY A 172 9.30 -7.78 13.15
C GLY A 172 10.26 -8.54 14.06
N SER A 173 11.58 -8.44 13.84
CA SER A 173 12.56 -9.28 14.53
C SER A 173 13.04 -8.75 15.88
N PHE A 174 12.55 -7.61 16.33
CA PHE A 174 13.02 -6.92 17.54
C PHE A 174 11.86 -6.53 18.46
N GLY A 175 11.99 -6.87 19.73
CA GLY A 175 11.00 -6.58 20.76
C GLY A 175 9.79 -7.52 20.78
N ALA A 176 8.97 -7.39 21.79
CA ALA A 176 7.71 -8.11 21.92
C ALA A 176 6.80 -7.77 20.72
N TYR A 177 6.12 -8.78 20.20
CA TYR A 177 5.27 -8.70 19.01
C TYR A 177 6.01 -8.29 17.72
N GLY A 178 7.35 -8.06 17.80
CA GLY A 178 8.10 -7.44 16.72
C GLY A 178 7.83 -5.94 16.58
N GLU A 179 7.52 -5.26 17.68
CA GLU A 179 7.09 -3.85 17.72
C GLU A 179 8.08 -2.95 18.45
N GLY A 180 9.25 -3.45 18.84
CA GLY A 180 10.25 -2.67 19.58
C GLY A 180 10.04 -2.61 21.10
N HIS A 181 9.00 -3.23 21.62
CA HIS A 181 8.80 -3.36 23.07
C HIS A 181 9.84 -4.29 23.69
N CYS A 182 10.77 -3.76 24.45
CA CYS A 182 11.81 -4.56 25.07
C CYS A 182 11.77 -4.39 26.59
N PRO A 183 11.41 -5.44 27.35
CA PRO A 183 11.45 -5.42 28.81
C PRO A 183 12.82 -5.10 29.40
N SER A 184 13.90 -5.43 28.70
CA SER A 184 15.27 -5.05 29.04
C SER A 184 15.54 -3.54 28.95
N PHE A 185 14.69 -2.79 28.23
CA PHE A 185 14.79 -1.35 28.08
C PHE A 185 13.55 -0.66 28.68
N PRO A 186 13.38 -0.70 30.03
CA PRO A 186 12.23 -0.09 30.68
C PRO A 186 12.23 1.43 30.46
N GLY A 187 11.07 1.98 30.17
CA GLY A 187 10.88 3.41 29.90
C GLY A 187 10.53 3.70 28.43
N ARG A 188 10.80 2.82 27.50
CA ARG A 188 10.20 2.86 26.17
C ARG A 188 8.81 2.24 26.22
N GLY A 189 7.80 2.98 25.79
CA GLY A 189 6.41 2.60 26.00
C GLY A 189 5.88 2.86 27.42
N SER A 190 6.65 3.52 28.30
CA SER A 190 6.24 3.92 29.64
C SER A 190 6.09 5.45 29.73
N LEU A 191 5.20 5.91 30.62
CA LEU A 191 5.06 7.34 30.97
C LEU A 191 6.29 7.92 31.67
N ASN A 192 7.27 7.08 32.03
CA ASN A 192 8.51 7.51 32.67
C ASN A 192 9.50 8.09 31.64
N LYS A 193 10.31 9.05 32.06
CA LYS A 193 11.35 9.64 31.22
C LYS A 193 12.32 8.55 30.72
N PRO A 194 12.66 8.52 29.41
CA PRO A 194 13.62 7.57 28.89
C PRO A 194 15.00 7.77 29.53
N ASP A 195 15.68 6.67 29.86
CA ASP A 195 17.09 6.68 30.24
C ASP A 195 17.92 6.86 28.96
N ILE A 196 18.51 8.04 28.79
CA ILE A 196 19.27 8.43 27.59
C ILE A 196 20.44 7.45 27.31
N ALA A 197 21.11 6.94 28.33
CA ALA A 197 22.22 5.98 28.14
C ALA A 197 21.72 4.67 27.55
N ARG A 198 20.57 4.19 28.01
CA ARG A 198 19.94 2.97 27.48
C ARG A 198 19.26 3.19 26.13
N GLU A 199 18.89 4.40 25.82
CA GLU A 199 18.35 4.74 24.49
C GLU A 199 19.40 4.58 23.39
N ALA A 200 20.62 5.00 23.60
CA ALA A 200 21.71 4.80 22.65
C ALA A 200 22.00 3.31 22.40
N GLU A 201 21.98 2.50 23.44
CA GLU A 201 22.11 1.04 23.32
C GLU A 201 20.93 0.41 22.56
N PHE A 202 19.71 0.81 22.90
CA PHE A 202 18.52 0.37 22.18
C PHE A 202 18.61 0.69 20.70
N ASN A 203 18.93 1.95 20.36
CA ASN A 203 19.05 2.38 18.97
C ASN A 203 20.12 1.62 18.21
N ARG A 204 21.27 1.33 18.85
CA ARG A 204 22.33 0.50 18.28
C ARG A 204 21.81 -0.90 17.92
N ILE A 205 21.13 -1.56 18.85
CA ILE A 205 20.61 -2.92 18.65
C ILE A 205 19.46 -2.90 17.62
N ALA A 206 18.53 -1.97 17.73
CA ALA A 206 17.43 -1.83 16.80
C ALA A 206 17.91 -1.66 15.34
N LYS A 207 18.99 -0.88 15.14
CA LYS A 207 19.63 -0.73 13.81
C LYS A 207 20.18 -2.04 13.27
N ILE A 208 20.74 -2.92 14.11
CA ILE A 208 21.20 -4.25 13.69
C ILE A 208 20.05 -5.05 13.07
N HIS A 209 18.89 -5.06 13.73
CA HIS A 209 17.72 -5.78 13.24
C HIS A 209 17.12 -5.13 11.98
N ILE A 210 17.04 -3.80 11.93
CA ILE A 210 16.59 -3.05 10.75
C ILE A 210 17.48 -3.37 9.54
N ASP A 211 18.80 -3.31 9.72
CA ASP A 211 19.76 -3.59 8.65
C ASP A 211 19.70 -5.04 8.19
N MET A 212 19.54 -5.98 9.12
CA MET A 212 19.40 -7.40 8.82
C MET A 212 18.18 -7.64 7.91
N ILE A 213 17.01 -7.11 8.26
CA ILE A 213 15.79 -7.27 7.46
C ILE A 213 15.95 -6.56 6.11
N ARG A 214 16.50 -5.32 6.08
CA ARG A 214 16.71 -4.57 4.85
C ARG A 214 17.65 -5.29 3.90
N ARG A 215 18.72 -5.93 4.41
CA ARG A 215 19.62 -6.75 3.58
C ARG A 215 18.95 -8.01 3.03
N CYS A 216 18.06 -8.64 3.81
CA CYS A 216 17.35 -9.85 3.38
C CYS A 216 16.26 -9.54 2.37
N LEU A 217 15.61 -8.38 2.45
CA LEU A 217 14.45 -7.99 1.63
C LEU A 217 14.72 -6.65 0.92
N PRO A 218 15.72 -6.59 0.02
CA PRO A 218 16.11 -5.34 -0.65
C PRO A 218 15.06 -4.80 -1.61
N ASN A 219 14.18 -5.62 -2.16
CA ASN A 219 13.19 -5.25 -3.16
C ASN A 219 11.76 -5.14 -2.62
N THR A 220 11.57 -5.43 -1.34
CA THR A 220 10.26 -5.40 -0.69
C THR A 220 10.07 -4.11 0.09
N TYR A 221 8.86 -3.55 0.05
CA TYR A 221 8.50 -2.43 0.91
C TYR A 221 8.43 -2.88 2.37
N LEU A 222 9.21 -2.23 3.23
CA LEU A 222 9.27 -2.51 4.66
C LEU A 222 8.56 -1.39 5.44
N VAL A 223 8.00 -1.74 6.60
CA VAL A 223 7.43 -0.79 7.55
C VAL A 223 7.97 -1.06 8.96
N ILE A 224 8.03 -0.03 9.79
CA ILE A 224 8.49 -0.10 11.19
C ILE A 224 7.41 0.47 12.10
N SER A 225 7.21 -0.17 13.27
CA SER A 225 6.29 0.31 14.30
C SER A 225 6.81 1.59 14.96
N ASP A 226 5.87 2.47 15.32
CA ASP A 226 6.09 3.69 16.11
C ASP A 226 6.75 3.40 17.47
N ASP A 227 6.51 2.23 18.05
CA ASP A 227 7.07 1.80 19.33
C ASP A 227 8.59 1.74 19.33
N PHE A 228 9.23 1.54 18.18
CA PHE A 228 10.68 1.72 18.05
C PHE A 228 11.13 3.15 18.36
N GLY A 229 10.28 4.12 18.14
CA GLY A 229 10.53 5.54 18.43
C GLY A 229 10.18 5.95 19.84
N GLY A 230 9.55 5.09 20.63
CA GLY A 230 9.08 5.39 21.98
C GLY A 230 7.65 5.90 22.01
N ALA A 231 6.71 4.99 21.87
CA ALA A 231 5.28 5.23 21.66
C ALA A 231 4.58 6.15 22.70
N MET A 232 4.95 6.06 23.97
CA MET A 232 4.31 6.88 25.03
C MET A 232 4.88 8.31 25.17
N ASN A 233 6.07 8.56 24.63
CA ASN A 233 6.73 9.88 24.64
C ASN A 233 7.45 10.09 23.32
N PRO A 234 6.69 10.31 22.23
CA PRO A 234 7.29 10.48 20.93
C PRO A 234 8.18 11.72 20.89
N SER A 235 9.46 11.51 20.65
CA SER A 235 10.34 12.60 20.27
C SER A 235 10.16 12.87 18.78
N PRO A 236 9.86 14.09 18.34
CA PRO A 236 9.82 14.42 16.92
C PRO A 236 11.16 14.16 16.23
N ASP A 237 12.25 14.10 17.00
CA ASP A 237 13.62 13.88 16.54
C ASP A 237 14.12 12.46 16.84
N SER A 238 13.23 11.47 16.90
CA SER A 238 13.63 10.07 17.12
C SER A 238 14.66 9.61 16.11
N GLU A 239 15.86 9.29 16.60
CA GLU A 239 17.00 8.82 15.78
C GLU A 239 16.65 7.58 15.00
N ILE A 240 15.97 6.62 15.64
CA ILE A 240 15.65 5.34 15.01
C ILE A 240 14.59 5.48 13.91
N MET A 241 13.60 6.37 14.10
CA MET A 241 12.59 6.64 13.09
C MET A 241 13.19 7.37 11.89
N ALA A 242 14.09 8.33 12.13
CA ALA A 242 14.83 9.00 11.06
C ALA A 242 15.73 8.01 10.30
N TYR A 243 16.40 7.10 11.01
CA TYR A 243 17.22 6.05 10.42
C TYR A 243 16.41 5.14 9.49
N ALA A 244 15.28 4.62 9.96
CA ALA A 244 14.40 3.76 9.17
C ALA A 244 13.89 4.48 7.90
N ARG A 245 13.43 5.73 8.04
CA ARG A 245 12.96 6.55 6.91
C ARG A 245 14.05 6.75 5.85
N ASN A 246 15.29 7.01 6.25
CA ASN A 246 16.42 7.18 5.34
C ASN A 246 16.77 5.90 4.56
N LEU A 247 16.43 4.73 5.10
CA LEU A 247 16.53 3.43 4.41
C LEU A 247 15.32 3.10 3.52
N GLY A 248 14.36 4.02 3.38
CA GLY A 248 13.14 3.77 2.62
C GLY A 248 12.15 2.81 3.31
N ILE A 249 12.24 2.68 4.64
CA ILE A 249 11.32 1.90 5.46
C ILE A 249 10.18 2.83 5.89
N GLY A 250 8.93 2.43 5.63
CA GLY A 250 7.74 3.21 5.94
C GLY A 250 7.33 3.14 7.41
N PHE A 251 6.30 3.88 7.75
CA PHE A 251 5.78 4.03 9.10
C PHE A 251 4.53 3.18 9.31
N ARG A 252 4.48 2.47 10.43
CA ARG A 252 3.26 1.84 10.93
C ARG A 252 2.99 2.36 12.35
N ASP A 253 1.84 3.01 12.53
CA ASP A 253 1.38 3.35 13.86
C ASP A 253 0.64 2.14 14.44
N ASP A 254 1.10 1.68 15.60
CA ASP A 254 0.52 0.56 16.30
C ASP A 254 -0.57 1.02 17.25
N SER A 255 -1.73 0.41 17.13
CA SER A 255 -2.79 0.54 18.16
C SER A 255 -3.26 1.97 18.46
N ILE A 256 -3.44 2.83 17.46
CA ILE A 256 -4.06 4.15 17.68
C ILE A 256 -5.38 3.99 18.43
N PHE A 257 -5.69 4.93 19.35
CA PHE A 257 -6.85 4.91 20.24
C PHE A 257 -6.90 3.76 21.25
N CYS A 258 -5.77 3.08 21.53
CA CYS A 258 -5.72 2.10 22.61
C CYS A 258 -5.87 2.75 24.01
N VAL A 259 -5.67 4.06 24.09
CA VAL A 259 -5.86 4.89 25.30
C VAL A 259 -6.95 5.92 25.04
N ASN A 260 -7.86 6.10 26.00
CA ASN A 260 -8.98 7.05 25.89
C ASN A 260 -8.52 8.52 25.85
N PRO A 261 -9.26 9.40 25.16
CA PRO A 261 -9.01 10.83 25.22
C PRO A 261 -8.97 11.37 26.67
N PRO A 262 -8.09 12.36 26.94
CA PRO A 262 -7.25 13.12 26.01
C PRO A 262 -5.92 12.46 25.66
N GLN A 263 -5.62 11.29 26.20
CA GLN A 263 -4.37 10.57 26.05
C GLN A 263 -4.36 9.64 24.84
N CYS A 264 -5.05 10.02 23.77
CA CYS A 264 -5.06 9.20 22.55
C CYS A 264 -3.62 8.93 22.09
N TRP A 265 -3.32 7.65 21.92
CA TRP A 265 -2.10 7.20 21.31
C TRP A 265 -2.15 7.57 19.82
N ALA A 266 -1.34 8.50 19.40
CA ALA A 266 -1.32 8.96 18.02
C ALA A 266 -0.03 9.70 17.70
N HIS A 267 0.65 9.31 16.64
CA HIS A 267 1.94 9.84 16.20
C HIS A 267 1.87 10.50 14.82
N ALA A 268 0.81 11.28 14.58
CA ALA A 268 0.59 11.95 13.30
C ALA A 268 1.80 12.80 12.85
N GLY A 269 2.58 13.34 13.81
CA GLY A 269 3.80 14.09 13.51
C GLY A 269 4.85 13.27 12.78
N TRP A 270 5.07 12.01 13.20
CA TRP A 270 5.95 11.09 12.49
C TRP A 270 5.32 10.64 11.17
N ALA A 271 4.06 10.21 11.20
CA ALA A 271 3.36 9.79 10.00
C ALA A 271 3.49 10.80 8.85
N ARG A 272 3.27 12.09 9.12
CA ARG A 272 3.41 13.18 8.12
C ARG A 272 4.82 13.31 7.54
N GLN A 273 5.86 12.99 8.31
CA GLN A 273 7.23 13.00 7.81
C GLN A 273 7.48 11.84 6.82
N PHE A 274 6.93 10.66 7.12
CA PHE A 274 7.03 9.49 6.24
C PHE A 274 6.13 9.65 5.01
N ALA A 275 4.91 10.13 5.18
CA ALA A 275 3.91 10.28 4.13
C ALA A 275 4.35 11.17 2.95
N LYS A 276 5.42 11.95 3.10
CA LYS A 276 5.99 12.73 1.99
C LYS A 276 6.55 11.84 0.87
N THR A 277 7.04 10.66 1.19
CA THR A 277 7.77 9.79 0.27
C THR A 277 7.42 8.30 0.37
N LEU A 278 6.73 7.89 1.43
CA LEU A 278 6.50 6.49 1.76
C LEU A 278 5.06 6.27 2.24
N PRO A 279 4.41 5.14 1.88
CA PRO A 279 3.11 4.79 2.41
C PRO A 279 3.12 4.69 3.95
N VAL A 280 2.01 5.10 4.55
CA VAL A 280 1.79 5.01 6.01
C VAL A 280 0.73 3.94 6.27
N VAL A 281 1.01 3.06 7.22
CA VAL A 281 0.09 2.05 7.74
C VAL A 281 -0.41 2.50 9.10
N VAL A 282 -1.72 2.51 9.29
CA VAL A 282 -2.34 2.86 10.55
C VAL A 282 -3.09 1.66 11.11
N GLU A 283 -2.78 1.29 12.33
CA GLU A 283 -3.44 0.21 13.04
C GLU A 283 -4.40 0.75 14.11
N THR A 284 -5.66 0.31 14.08
CA THR A 284 -6.58 0.64 15.17
C THR A 284 -6.30 -0.20 16.39
N GLY A 285 -6.16 0.45 17.54
CA GLY A 285 -6.06 -0.23 18.82
C GLY A 285 -7.35 -1.00 19.13
N HIS A 286 -7.24 -2.31 19.24
CA HIS A 286 -8.24 -3.24 19.78
C HIS A 286 -9.69 -2.72 19.77
N HIS A 287 -10.20 -2.39 18.59
CA HIS A 287 -11.49 -1.73 18.37
C HIS A 287 -12.64 -2.31 19.25
N VAL A 288 -12.70 -3.62 19.40
CA VAL A 288 -13.70 -4.28 20.24
C VAL A 288 -13.62 -3.85 21.71
N ARG A 289 -12.48 -3.41 22.20
CA ARG A 289 -12.33 -2.87 23.56
C ARG A 289 -12.76 -1.42 23.66
N LEU A 290 -12.65 -0.69 22.55
CA LEU A 290 -13.02 0.71 22.50
C LEU A 290 -14.53 0.88 22.33
N CYS A 291 -15.23 -0.12 21.86
CA CYS A 291 -16.68 -0.10 21.65
C CYS A 291 -17.41 -0.85 22.76
N LYS A 292 -18.59 -0.36 23.12
CA LYS A 292 -19.46 -0.96 24.14
C LYS A 292 -19.74 -2.46 23.92
N ALA A 293 -19.90 -2.87 22.67
CA ALA A 293 -20.09 -4.27 22.29
C ALA A 293 -18.89 -5.18 22.63
N GLY A 294 -17.69 -4.60 22.76
CA GLY A 294 -16.48 -5.30 23.22
C GLY A 294 -16.18 -5.14 24.71
N GLY A 295 -17.12 -4.58 25.48
CA GLY A 295 -16.90 -4.25 26.89
C GLY A 295 -16.25 -2.89 27.11
N GLY A 296 -16.15 -2.05 26.07
CA GLY A 296 -15.60 -0.70 26.13
C GLY A 296 -16.56 0.35 26.66
N ASP A 297 -16.07 1.58 26.77
CA ASP A 297 -16.82 2.73 27.26
C ASP A 297 -17.76 3.29 26.17
N ALA A 298 -19.04 3.45 26.49
CA ALA A 298 -20.03 4.07 25.60
C ALA A 298 -19.67 5.50 25.15
N LYS A 299 -18.82 6.22 25.91
CA LYS A 299 -18.31 7.53 25.51
C LYS A 299 -17.32 7.41 24.34
N VAL A 300 -16.52 6.35 24.33
CA VAL A 300 -15.57 6.08 23.23
C VAL A 300 -16.33 5.78 21.95
N GLU A 301 -17.37 4.96 22.00
CA GLU A 301 -18.19 4.62 20.84
C GLU A 301 -18.78 5.86 20.15
N LYS A 302 -19.10 6.90 20.92
CA LYS A 302 -19.69 8.14 20.41
C LYS A 302 -18.70 9.01 19.61
N TRP A 303 -17.45 9.13 20.03
CA TRP A 303 -16.44 10.00 19.36
C TRP A 303 -15.57 9.23 18.36
N PHE A 304 -15.49 7.92 18.47
CA PHE A 304 -14.64 7.07 17.68
C PHE A 304 -14.76 7.27 16.15
N PRO A 305 -15.99 7.34 15.56
CA PRO A 305 -16.12 7.55 14.11
C PRO A 305 -15.49 8.84 13.60
N GLU A 306 -15.69 9.96 14.31
CA GLU A 306 -15.11 11.25 13.92
C GLU A 306 -13.60 11.25 14.04
N LYS A 307 -13.08 10.65 15.10
CA LYS A 307 -11.63 10.57 15.32
C LYS A 307 -10.92 9.69 14.30
N ILE A 308 -11.52 8.60 13.87
CA ILE A 308 -10.96 7.76 12.80
C ILE A 308 -10.84 8.54 11.49
N LEU A 309 -11.90 9.24 11.08
CA LEU A 309 -11.87 10.05 9.86
C LEU A 309 -10.82 11.16 9.95
N GLN A 310 -10.74 11.84 11.08
CA GLN A 310 -9.74 12.86 11.35
C GLN A 310 -8.32 12.27 11.26
N ASN A 311 -8.05 11.15 11.93
CA ASN A 311 -6.72 10.54 11.90
C ASN A 311 -6.33 10.04 10.51
N LEU A 312 -7.26 9.55 9.71
CA LEU A 312 -6.96 9.16 8.33
C LEU A 312 -6.30 10.31 7.56
N VAL A 313 -6.83 11.53 7.72
CA VAL A 313 -6.28 12.76 7.10
C VAL A 313 -4.97 13.17 7.77
N GLU A 314 -4.92 13.21 9.11
CA GLU A 314 -3.74 13.62 9.87
C GLU A 314 -2.52 12.76 9.59
N TYR A 315 -2.72 11.45 9.38
CA TYR A 315 -1.69 10.48 9.08
C TYR A 315 -1.36 10.38 7.58
N GLN A 316 -2.19 10.92 6.72
CA GLN A 316 -2.12 10.67 5.28
C GLN A 316 -2.05 9.16 4.98
N ALA A 317 -2.96 8.41 5.62
CA ALA A 317 -2.89 6.97 5.66
C ALA A 317 -3.08 6.32 4.29
N SER A 318 -2.13 5.48 3.89
CA SER A 318 -2.23 4.62 2.71
C SER A 318 -2.95 3.33 3.03
N TYR A 319 -2.68 2.77 4.19
CA TYR A 319 -3.29 1.54 4.68
C TYR A 319 -3.89 1.75 6.05
N TYR A 320 -5.01 1.07 6.29
CA TYR A 320 -5.69 1.12 7.57
C TYR A 320 -6.07 -0.30 8.01
N THR A 321 -5.59 -0.74 9.18
CA THR A 321 -5.86 -2.08 9.64
C THR A 321 -7.22 -2.21 10.27
N VAL A 322 -7.99 -3.17 9.77
CA VAL A 322 -9.23 -3.64 10.38
C VAL A 322 -8.87 -4.79 11.32
N GLN A 323 -8.50 -4.46 12.56
CA GLN A 323 -8.23 -5.46 13.57
C GLN A 323 -9.51 -6.17 14.00
N SER A 324 -9.40 -7.44 14.28
CA SER A 324 -10.33 -8.35 14.93
C SER A 324 -11.84 -8.11 14.72
N PHE A 325 -12.57 -9.19 14.51
CA PHE A 325 -14.03 -9.20 14.40
C PHE A 325 -14.62 -8.34 13.27
N PRO A 326 -14.18 -8.52 11.99
CA PRO A 326 -14.67 -7.71 10.88
C PRO A 326 -16.20 -7.75 10.72
N LYS A 327 -16.87 -8.87 11.02
CA LYS A 327 -18.34 -8.95 11.01
C LYS A 327 -18.99 -8.00 12.02
N HIS A 328 -18.38 -7.83 13.19
CA HIS A 328 -18.88 -6.90 14.20
C HIS A 328 -18.69 -5.45 13.75
N LEU A 329 -17.51 -5.10 13.28
CA LEU A 329 -17.18 -3.78 12.75
C LEU A 329 -18.16 -3.36 11.65
N TRP A 330 -18.41 -4.26 10.71
CA TRP A 330 -19.34 -4.00 9.62
C TRP A 330 -20.79 -3.80 10.09
N ARG A 331 -21.27 -4.66 10.98
CA ARG A 331 -22.63 -4.54 11.50
C ARG A 331 -22.89 -3.23 12.24
N THR A 332 -21.90 -2.73 12.96
CA THR A 332 -22.05 -1.54 13.81
C THR A 332 -21.72 -0.24 13.09
N HIS A 333 -20.81 -0.25 12.13
CA HIS A 333 -20.23 0.96 11.53
C HIS A 333 -20.02 0.87 10.01
N ALA A 334 -20.88 0.15 9.28
CA ALA A 334 -20.73 -0.01 7.82
C ALA A 334 -20.58 1.32 7.06
N HIS A 335 -21.37 2.33 7.45
CA HIS A 335 -21.30 3.67 6.85
C HIS A 335 -19.94 4.33 7.04
N LEU A 336 -19.32 4.16 8.21
CA LEU A 336 -17.99 4.70 8.51
C LEU A 336 -16.93 4.01 7.65
N TRP A 337 -16.94 2.68 7.60
CA TRP A 337 -15.98 1.91 6.81
C TRP A 337 -16.10 2.21 5.32
N THR A 338 -17.32 2.40 4.83
CA THR A 338 -17.56 2.84 3.46
C THR A 338 -16.98 4.24 3.20
N ALA A 339 -17.18 5.17 4.12
CA ALA A 339 -16.62 6.52 4.01
C ALA A 339 -15.08 6.52 4.05
N LEU A 340 -14.49 5.73 4.95
CA LEU A 340 -13.02 5.54 5.02
C LEU A 340 -12.47 4.93 3.73
N ALA A 341 -13.12 3.91 3.18
CA ALA A 341 -12.68 3.23 1.96
C ALA A 341 -12.59 4.17 0.73
N LYS A 342 -13.38 5.24 0.72
CA LYS A 342 -13.36 6.26 -0.34
C LYS A 342 -12.28 7.32 -0.14
N ARG A 343 -11.66 7.39 1.03
CA ARG A 343 -10.68 8.42 1.38
C ARG A 343 -9.28 7.87 1.62
N ILE A 344 -9.16 6.64 2.06
CA ILE A 344 -7.86 5.99 2.34
C ILE A 344 -6.99 5.93 1.10
N GLY A 345 -5.69 6.17 1.26
CA GLY A 345 -4.74 6.17 0.16
C GLY A 345 -5.01 7.30 -0.83
N TYR A 346 -4.83 7.02 -2.10
CA TYR A 346 -5.09 7.96 -3.19
C TYR A 346 -6.39 7.62 -3.93
N ARG A 347 -7.08 8.66 -4.42
CA ARG A 347 -8.27 8.54 -5.27
C ARG A 347 -8.19 9.58 -6.37
N LEU A 348 -7.80 9.14 -7.56
CA LEU A 348 -7.55 10.01 -8.71
C LEU A 348 -8.87 10.27 -9.43
N GLU A 349 -9.35 11.51 -9.40
CA GLU A 349 -10.57 11.91 -10.10
C GLU A 349 -10.27 12.78 -11.31
N LEU A 350 -10.86 12.43 -12.44
CA LEU A 350 -10.85 13.20 -13.67
C LEU A 350 -12.02 14.16 -13.67
N ARG A 351 -11.77 15.45 -13.51
CA ARG A 351 -12.80 16.49 -13.38
C ARG A 351 -13.25 17.04 -14.72
N LYS A 352 -12.34 17.10 -15.71
CA LYS A 352 -12.62 17.68 -17.00
C LYS A 352 -11.68 17.15 -18.07
N VAL A 353 -12.20 16.96 -19.28
CA VAL A 353 -11.40 16.63 -20.46
C VAL A 353 -11.86 17.52 -21.62
N ALA A 354 -10.91 18.09 -22.34
CA ALA A 354 -11.14 18.77 -23.60
C ALA A 354 -10.27 18.13 -24.70
N TYR A 355 -10.89 17.73 -25.81
CA TYR A 355 -10.21 17.06 -26.91
C TYR A 355 -10.86 17.41 -28.25
N PRO A 356 -10.14 17.33 -29.38
CA PRO A 356 -10.75 17.60 -30.71
C PRO A 356 -11.72 16.46 -31.07
N GLU A 357 -12.96 16.82 -31.47
CA GLU A 357 -13.96 15.84 -31.95
C GLU A 357 -13.50 15.11 -33.22
N THR A 358 -12.62 15.74 -33.97
CA THR A 358 -12.06 15.20 -35.21
C THR A 358 -10.54 15.40 -35.19
N ALA A 359 -9.80 14.34 -35.49
CA ALA A 359 -8.36 14.39 -35.69
C ALA A 359 -7.99 13.76 -37.04
N LYS A 360 -6.88 14.17 -37.63
CA LYS A 360 -6.33 13.53 -38.81
C LYS A 360 -5.24 12.54 -38.41
N ALA A 361 -5.25 11.37 -39.05
CA ALA A 361 -4.25 10.36 -38.73
C ALA A 361 -2.84 10.91 -38.97
N GLY A 362 -1.95 10.77 -37.99
CA GLY A 362 -0.59 11.29 -38.06
C GLY A 362 -0.39 12.76 -37.72
N GLU A 363 -1.45 13.55 -37.60
CA GLU A 363 -1.32 14.94 -37.16
C GLU A 363 -1.28 15.06 -35.63
N PRO A 364 -0.62 16.12 -35.10
CA PRO A 364 -0.57 16.34 -33.66
C PRO A 364 -1.96 16.52 -33.05
N VAL A 365 -2.20 15.88 -31.93
CA VAL A 365 -3.41 15.99 -31.11
C VAL A 365 -3.03 16.46 -29.73
N GLU A 366 -3.76 17.41 -29.16
CA GLU A 366 -3.65 17.78 -27.76
C GLU A 366 -4.94 17.41 -27.04
N ILE A 367 -4.83 16.69 -25.92
CA ILE A 367 -5.90 16.37 -24.99
C ILE A 367 -5.58 17.09 -23.68
N VAL A 368 -6.49 17.94 -23.22
CA VAL A 368 -6.34 18.68 -21.96
C VAL A 368 -7.24 18.06 -20.92
N SER A 369 -6.69 17.66 -19.80
CA SER A 369 -7.45 17.04 -18.71
C SER A 369 -7.16 17.71 -17.37
N LYS A 370 -8.16 17.73 -16.47
CA LYS A 370 -8.04 18.28 -15.12
C LYS A 370 -8.23 17.15 -14.12
N TRP A 371 -7.23 16.96 -13.28
CA TRP A 371 -7.17 15.87 -12.30
C TRP A 371 -7.09 16.40 -10.87
N VAL A 372 -7.60 15.62 -9.92
CA VAL A 372 -7.46 15.86 -8.49
C VAL A 372 -7.29 14.52 -7.77
N ASN A 373 -6.45 14.48 -6.74
CA ASN A 373 -6.37 13.37 -5.81
C ASN A 373 -7.25 13.69 -4.59
N VAL A 374 -8.45 13.15 -4.53
CA VAL A 374 -9.36 13.36 -3.39
C VAL A 374 -9.10 12.39 -2.24
N GLY A 375 -8.14 11.47 -2.39
CA GLY A 375 -7.64 10.64 -1.29
C GLY A 375 -6.78 11.45 -0.31
N VAL A 376 -6.35 10.80 0.78
CA VAL A 376 -5.57 11.44 1.84
C VAL A 376 -4.06 11.21 1.72
N ALA A 377 -3.62 10.32 0.83
CA ALA A 377 -2.22 10.00 0.62
C ALA A 377 -1.79 10.21 -0.84
N PRO A 378 -0.51 10.48 -1.13
CA PRO A 378 0.03 10.47 -2.47
C PRO A 378 -0.02 9.08 -3.12
N LEU A 379 0.05 9.03 -4.44
CA LEU A 379 0.45 7.83 -5.16
C LEU A 379 1.98 7.74 -5.13
N TYR A 380 2.54 6.76 -4.45
CA TYR A 380 4.01 6.63 -4.31
C TYR A 380 4.67 5.90 -5.49
N ALA A 381 3.98 4.93 -6.06
CA ALA A 381 4.43 4.27 -7.29
C ALA A 381 4.19 5.18 -8.50
N GLY A 382 5.13 5.24 -9.43
CA GLY A 382 4.93 6.00 -10.66
C GLY A 382 3.77 5.44 -11.49
N ALA A 383 2.92 6.32 -11.99
CA ALA A 383 1.86 5.95 -12.92
C ALA A 383 1.72 6.98 -14.05
N SER A 384 1.47 6.48 -15.25
CA SER A 384 1.33 7.28 -16.47
C SER A 384 -0.14 7.39 -16.89
N LEU A 385 -0.49 8.54 -17.42
CA LEU A 385 -1.77 8.78 -18.07
C LEU A 385 -1.74 8.21 -19.48
N THR A 386 -2.78 7.45 -19.86
CA THR A 386 -2.91 6.89 -21.20
C THR A 386 -4.28 7.21 -21.79
N TRP A 387 -4.28 7.73 -23.00
CA TRP A 387 -5.47 7.94 -23.82
C TRP A 387 -5.57 6.84 -24.87
N ASN A 388 -6.70 6.15 -24.90
CA ASN A 388 -6.93 4.99 -25.77
C ASN A 388 -8.03 5.29 -26.78
N LEU A 389 -7.88 4.82 -28.00
CA LEU A 389 -8.98 4.71 -28.95
C LEU A 389 -9.49 3.27 -28.98
N LEU A 390 -10.79 3.11 -28.75
CA LEU A 390 -11.46 1.83 -28.79
C LEU A 390 -12.31 1.73 -30.05
N ASP A 391 -12.27 0.58 -30.73
CA ASP A 391 -13.16 0.28 -31.84
C ASP A 391 -14.61 0.02 -31.35
N LYS A 392 -15.51 -0.29 -32.30
CA LYS A 392 -16.91 -0.61 -32.00
C LYS A 392 -17.10 -1.85 -31.11
N ASN A 393 -16.09 -2.71 -31.00
CA ASN A 393 -16.10 -3.91 -30.18
C ASN A 393 -15.43 -3.67 -28.80
N GLY A 394 -14.98 -2.44 -28.52
CA GLY A 394 -14.27 -2.09 -27.29
C GLY A 394 -12.82 -2.55 -27.26
N VAL A 395 -12.24 -2.90 -28.41
CA VAL A 395 -10.82 -3.28 -28.51
C VAL A 395 -9.98 -2.00 -28.63
N VAL A 396 -8.89 -1.93 -27.88
CA VAL A 396 -7.91 -0.84 -28.00
C VAL A 396 -7.20 -0.98 -29.35
N VAL A 397 -7.33 0.02 -30.21
CA VAL A 397 -6.68 0.06 -31.53
C VAL A 397 -5.52 1.06 -31.59
N TRP A 398 -5.46 1.99 -30.65
CA TRP A 398 -4.36 2.93 -30.51
C TRP A 398 -4.29 3.51 -29.11
N SER A 399 -3.06 3.83 -28.65
CA SER A 399 -2.86 4.47 -27.36
C SER A 399 -1.81 5.59 -27.45
N ILE A 400 -2.02 6.65 -26.66
CA ILE A 400 -1.04 7.69 -26.40
C ILE A 400 -0.76 7.68 -24.91
N VAL A 401 0.45 7.26 -24.52
CA VAL A 401 0.93 7.37 -23.15
C VAL A 401 1.55 8.74 -22.96
N ASP A 402 1.13 9.47 -21.93
CA ASP A 402 1.71 10.79 -21.64
C ASP A 402 3.13 10.62 -21.10
N PRO A 403 4.17 11.17 -21.78
CA PRO A 403 5.54 11.00 -21.35
C PRO A 403 5.96 12.01 -20.28
N SER A 404 5.18 13.07 -20.07
CA SER A 404 5.55 14.24 -19.27
C SER A 404 4.89 14.29 -17.92
N PHE A 405 3.78 13.57 -17.71
CA PHE A 405 3.01 13.62 -16.49
C PHE A 405 3.16 12.33 -15.67
N ASP A 406 3.39 12.51 -14.38
CA ASP A 406 3.45 11.43 -13.39
C ASP A 406 2.48 11.73 -12.24
N PHE A 407 1.57 10.82 -11.98
CA PHE A 407 0.56 10.97 -10.93
C PHE A 407 1.14 11.10 -9.51
N ARG A 408 2.42 10.79 -9.28
CA ARG A 408 3.11 11.09 -8.02
C ARG A 408 3.14 12.57 -7.68
N THR A 409 3.01 13.43 -8.68
CA THR A 409 3.00 14.89 -8.50
C THR A 409 1.64 15.45 -8.10
N LEU A 410 0.58 14.62 -8.16
CA LEU A 410 -0.77 15.03 -7.81
C LEU A 410 -0.98 14.93 -6.29
N GLU A 411 -0.91 16.07 -5.62
CA GLU A 411 -1.02 16.14 -4.17
C GLU A 411 -2.39 15.67 -3.66
N PRO A 412 -2.46 15.01 -2.49
CA PRO A 412 -3.72 14.60 -1.88
C PRO A 412 -4.54 15.80 -1.38
N THR A 413 -5.84 15.60 -1.25
CA THR A 413 -6.76 16.57 -0.64
C THR A 413 -6.73 16.42 0.87
N LEU A 414 -6.15 17.39 1.54
CA LEU A 414 -6.07 17.49 3.00
C LEU A 414 -6.98 18.61 3.51
N GLU A 415 -6.69 19.12 4.71
CA GLU A 415 -7.46 20.21 5.33
C GLU A 415 -7.43 21.52 4.52
N ASP A 416 -6.38 21.74 3.74
CA ASP A 416 -6.20 22.89 2.84
C ASP A 416 -6.99 22.80 1.53
N GLY A 417 -7.72 21.71 1.33
CA GLY A 417 -8.64 21.52 0.21
C GLY A 417 -8.05 20.85 -1.02
N GLU A 418 -8.84 20.82 -2.08
CA GLU A 418 -8.47 20.18 -3.36
C GLU A 418 -7.37 20.96 -4.09
N LYS A 419 -6.40 20.23 -4.65
CA LYS A 419 -5.30 20.77 -5.46
C LYS A 419 -5.36 20.22 -6.88
N PRO A 420 -6.27 20.74 -7.72
CA PRO A 420 -6.43 20.22 -9.06
C PRO A 420 -5.27 20.61 -9.97
N MET A 421 -4.86 19.68 -10.83
CA MET A 421 -3.79 19.85 -11.81
C MET A 421 -4.33 19.73 -13.23
N THR A 422 -3.87 20.60 -14.12
CA THR A 422 -4.18 20.53 -15.56
C THR A 422 -3.03 19.84 -16.29
N VAL A 423 -3.34 18.74 -16.97
CA VAL A 423 -2.42 17.94 -17.78
C VAL A 423 -2.71 18.14 -19.25
N ARG A 424 -1.68 18.37 -20.06
CA ARG A 424 -1.75 18.54 -21.51
C ARG A 424 -0.99 17.41 -22.17
N THR A 425 -1.72 16.37 -22.58
CA THR A 425 -1.13 15.25 -23.32
C THR A 425 -1.06 15.60 -24.80
N ARG A 426 0.14 15.52 -25.36
CA ARG A 426 0.38 15.71 -26.81
C ARG A 426 0.84 14.40 -27.42
N GLY A 427 0.25 14.05 -28.55
CA GLY A 427 0.59 12.83 -29.26
C GLY A 427 0.06 12.82 -30.69
N ARG A 428 0.09 11.65 -31.31
CA ARG A 428 -0.44 11.43 -32.66
C ARG A 428 -1.17 10.09 -32.68
N PHE A 429 -2.36 10.06 -33.24
CA PHE A 429 -3.08 8.83 -33.49
C PHE A 429 -2.77 8.27 -34.88
N GLY A 430 -2.58 6.99 -34.96
CA GLY A 430 -2.47 6.26 -36.24
C GLY A 430 -1.20 6.51 -37.04
N PHE A 431 -0.15 6.99 -36.41
CA PHE A 431 1.15 7.21 -37.05
C PHE A 431 2.30 6.74 -36.17
N THR A 432 3.07 5.79 -36.65
CA THR A 432 4.36 5.44 -36.05
C THR A 432 5.46 6.21 -36.72
N THR A 433 6.22 6.99 -35.98
CA THR A 433 7.57 7.36 -36.42
C THR A 433 8.41 6.08 -36.39
N PRO A 434 9.28 5.85 -37.41
CA PRO A 434 10.27 4.80 -37.30
C PRO A 434 10.99 5.00 -35.97
N VAL A 435 10.96 3.97 -35.11
CA VAL A 435 11.70 4.02 -33.86
C VAL A 435 13.15 4.03 -34.24
N PRO A 436 13.93 5.09 -33.92
CA PRO A 436 15.37 5.05 -34.15
C PRO A 436 15.92 3.82 -33.42
N ASP A 437 16.75 3.04 -34.07
CA ASP A 437 17.51 1.99 -33.43
C ASP A 437 18.51 2.65 -32.46
N ASN A 438 18.03 2.85 -31.24
CA ASN A 438 18.79 3.47 -30.15
C ASN A 438 19.36 2.43 -29.18
N GLY A 439 19.33 1.14 -29.58
CA GLY A 439 19.82 0.04 -28.76
C GLY A 439 18.94 -0.29 -27.55
N ASN A 440 17.70 0.20 -27.51
CA ASN A 440 16.79 -0.12 -26.43
C ASN A 440 16.09 -1.46 -26.73
N ASP A 441 16.52 -2.51 -26.06
CA ASP A 441 16.01 -3.89 -26.22
C ASP A 441 14.51 -4.02 -26.01
N ASP A 442 13.90 -3.19 -25.18
CA ASP A 442 12.45 -3.22 -24.92
C ASP A 442 11.64 -2.74 -26.12
N VAL A 443 12.14 -1.77 -26.86
CA VAL A 443 11.51 -1.26 -28.07
C VAL A 443 11.65 -2.27 -29.21
N LEU A 444 12.82 -2.88 -29.35
CA LEU A 444 13.06 -3.96 -30.33
C LEU A 444 12.25 -5.21 -30.02
N ARG A 445 12.10 -5.53 -28.74
CA ARG A 445 11.25 -6.64 -28.29
C ARG A 445 9.77 -6.38 -28.58
N TRP A 446 9.28 -5.17 -28.35
CA TRP A 446 7.92 -4.76 -28.69
C TRP A 446 7.67 -4.85 -30.20
N ALA A 447 8.57 -4.33 -31.03
CA ALA A 447 8.47 -4.39 -32.48
C ALA A 447 8.47 -5.84 -33.02
N ARG A 448 9.19 -6.76 -32.36
CA ARG A 448 9.16 -8.21 -32.70
C ARG A 448 7.85 -8.89 -32.32
N LEU A 449 7.19 -8.42 -31.28
CA LEU A 449 5.88 -8.96 -30.85
C LEU A 449 4.72 -8.41 -31.69
N HIS A 450 4.97 -7.37 -32.48
CA HIS A 450 4.02 -6.71 -33.34
C HIS A 450 4.54 -6.67 -34.80
N PRO A 451 4.60 -7.83 -35.48
CA PRO A 451 5.16 -7.94 -36.84
C PRO A 451 4.39 -7.14 -37.89
N GLU A 452 3.21 -6.64 -37.56
CA GLU A 452 2.45 -5.66 -38.36
C GLU A 452 3.15 -4.29 -38.44
N PHE A 453 4.12 -4.02 -37.57
CA PHE A 453 4.94 -2.82 -37.59
C PHE A 453 6.22 -3.04 -38.39
N ASP A 454 6.20 -2.73 -39.66
CA ASP A 454 7.40 -2.65 -40.48
C ASP A 454 8.06 -1.27 -40.24
N PRO A 455 9.23 -1.20 -39.56
CA PRO A 455 9.89 0.06 -39.25
C PRO A 455 10.35 0.85 -40.49
N GLY A 456 10.31 0.25 -41.68
CA GLY A 456 10.59 0.89 -42.95
C GLY A 456 9.40 1.49 -43.67
N LYS A 457 8.17 1.22 -43.22
CA LYS A 457 6.94 1.70 -43.89
C LYS A 457 6.13 2.61 -42.99
N THR A 458 5.97 3.84 -43.40
CA THR A 458 5.02 4.79 -42.82
C THR A 458 3.60 4.36 -43.19
N VAL A 459 2.97 3.50 -42.43
CA VAL A 459 1.59 3.05 -42.67
C VAL A 459 0.69 3.71 -41.65
N SER A 460 -0.37 4.38 -42.12
CA SER A 460 -1.46 4.78 -41.26
C SER A 460 -2.18 3.51 -40.78
N LEU A 461 -1.89 3.07 -39.58
CA LEU A 461 -2.46 1.85 -38.97
C LEU A 461 -3.90 2.05 -38.51
N LEU A 462 -4.33 3.28 -38.40
CA LEU A 462 -5.67 3.62 -37.96
C LEU A 462 -6.56 3.93 -39.17
N LYS A 463 -7.59 3.13 -39.37
CA LYS A 463 -8.59 3.36 -40.43
C LYS A 463 -9.40 4.63 -40.10
N PRO A 464 -9.79 5.44 -41.12
CA PRO A 464 -10.75 6.49 -40.88
C PRO A 464 -12.05 5.93 -40.28
N GLY A 465 -12.59 6.62 -39.29
CA GLY A 465 -13.77 6.15 -38.57
C GLY A 465 -13.97 6.86 -37.25
N THR A 466 -15.06 6.54 -36.58
CA THR A 466 -15.37 7.09 -35.25
C THR A 466 -15.03 6.04 -34.19
N TYR A 467 -14.24 6.43 -33.24
CA TYR A 467 -13.73 5.61 -32.13
C TYR A 467 -14.22 6.14 -30.78
N THR A 468 -14.23 5.30 -29.77
CA THR A 468 -14.43 5.75 -28.40
C THR A 468 -13.07 6.19 -27.82
N LEU A 469 -12.97 7.45 -27.39
CA LEU A 469 -11.85 7.91 -26.59
C LEU A 469 -12.05 7.45 -25.16
N ALA A 470 -11.08 6.72 -24.62
CA ALA A 470 -11.09 6.24 -23.26
C ALA A 470 -9.78 6.62 -22.54
N VAL A 471 -9.86 6.75 -21.21
CA VAL A 471 -8.72 7.02 -20.36
C VAL A 471 -8.35 5.77 -19.55
N SER A 472 -7.08 5.61 -19.29
CA SER A 472 -6.56 4.66 -18.29
C SER A 472 -5.34 5.26 -17.58
N VAL A 473 -5.02 4.72 -16.40
CA VAL A 473 -3.84 5.08 -15.61
C VAL A 473 -3.11 3.81 -15.23
N GLY A 474 -1.80 3.79 -15.40
CA GLY A 474 -1.01 2.60 -15.11
C GLY A 474 0.46 2.74 -15.48
N ARG A 475 1.04 1.70 -16.02
CA ARG A 475 2.46 1.63 -16.35
C ARG A 475 2.83 2.50 -17.54
N ARG A 476 4.12 2.81 -17.65
CA ARG A 476 4.68 3.58 -18.77
C ARG A 476 4.55 2.88 -20.13
N ASP A 477 4.34 1.57 -20.15
CA ASP A 477 4.04 0.80 -21.37
C ASP A 477 2.57 0.88 -21.80
N GLY A 478 1.75 1.66 -21.10
CA GLY A 478 0.32 1.86 -21.34
C GLY A 478 -0.58 0.81 -20.70
N LYS A 479 -0.03 -0.19 -19.98
CA LYS A 479 -0.83 -1.20 -19.29
C LYS A 479 -1.58 -0.56 -18.12
N PRO A 480 -2.94 -0.65 -18.11
CA PRO A 480 -3.74 -0.10 -17.01
C PRO A 480 -3.49 -0.86 -15.71
N GLU A 481 -3.27 -0.13 -14.59
CA GLU A 481 -3.07 -0.72 -13.26
C GLU A 481 -3.86 -0.04 -12.15
N ILE A 482 -4.32 1.18 -12.39
CA ILE A 482 -5.02 2.00 -11.41
C ILE A 482 -6.51 2.07 -11.77
N ALA A 483 -7.36 1.65 -10.84
CA ALA A 483 -8.79 1.84 -10.95
C ALA A 483 -9.13 3.31 -10.70
N LEU A 484 -9.98 3.88 -11.55
CA LEU A 484 -10.50 5.23 -11.41
C LEU A 484 -11.97 5.18 -10.98
N PRO A 485 -12.46 6.18 -10.25
CA PRO A 485 -13.87 6.27 -9.88
C PRO A 485 -14.71 6.78 -11.06
N LEU A 486 -14.74 6.02 -12.14
CA LEU A 486 -15.45 6.35 -13.37
C LEU A 486 -16.26 5.14 -13.85
N GLU A 487 -17.39 5.39 -14.49
CA GLU A 487 -18.12 4.35 -15.21
C GLU A 487 -17.28 3.80 -16.36
N GLY A 488 -17.22 2.46 -16.49
CA GLY A 488 -16.45 1.82 -17.55
C GLY A 488 -16.12 0.36 -17.25
N ASP A 489 -15.11 -0.15 -17.95
CA ASP A 489 -14.62 -1.51 -17.74
C ASP A 489 -13.65 -1.54 -16.54
N SER A 490 -14.17 -1.82 -15.37
CA SER A 490 -13.40 -1.88 -14.13
C SER A 490 -12.36 -3.01 -14.13
N VAL A 491 -12.58 -4.09 -14.90
CA VAL A 491 -11.64 -5.23 -15.01
C VAL A 491 -10.44 -4.81 -15.86
N ARG A 492 -10.69 -4.24 -17.03
CA ARG A 492 -9.62 -3.74 -17.92
C ARG A 492 -9.10 -2.36 -17.53
N ARG A 493 -9.79 -1.68 -16.60
CA ARG A 493 -9.48 -0.29 -16.16
C ARG A 493 -9.41 0.69 -17.34
N LEU A 494 -10.36 0.56 -18.23
CA LEU A 494 -10.56 1.41 -19.40
C LEU A 494 -11.87 2.19 -19.24
N TYR A 495 -11.78 3.51 -19.22
CA TYR A 495 -12.90 4.38 -18.88
C TYR A 495 -13.28 5.27 -20.08
N PRO A 496 -14.42 5.03 -20.73
CA PRO A 496 -14.89 5.83 -21.87
C PRO A 496 -15.14 7.29 -21.47
N ILE A 497 -14.66 8.22 -22.30
CA ILE A 497 -14.84 9.66 -22.11
C ILE A 497 -15.80 10.21 -23.16
N GLY A 498 -15.66 9.79 -24.41
CA GLY A 498 -16.49 10.30 -25.50
C GLY A 498 -16.11 9.68 -26.83
N ARG A 499 -16.47 10.35 -27.93
CA ARG A 499 -16.19 9.85 -29.27
C ARG A 499 -15.26 10.81 -30.02
N MET A 500 -14.34 10.23 -30.78
CA MET A 500 -13.40 10.95 -31.64
C MET A 500 -13.44 10.38 -33.06
N THR A 501 -13.54 11.22 -34.09
CA THR A 501 -13.50 10.81 -35.49
C THR A 501 -12.11 11.01 -36.05
N ILE A 502 -11.51 9.93 -36.57
CA ILE A 502 -10.23 9.98 -37.26
C ILE A 502 -10.50 10.09 -38.77
N ARG A 503 -9.88 11.09 -39.41
CA ARG A 503 -9.93 11.33 -40.85
C ARG A 503 -8.59 10.93 -41.51
N ARG A 504 -8.60 10.79 -42.82
CA ARG A 504 -7.38 10.61 -43.63
C ARG A 504 -6.56 11.87 -43.68
#